data_5be6aaddc8c425d774ab93060b4f5c1c
#
_entry.id   5be6aaddc8c425d774ab93060b4f5c1c
#
_cell.length_a   1.000
_cell.length_b   1.000
_cell.length_c   1.000
_cell.angle_alpha   90.00
_cell.angle_beta   90.00
_cell.angle_gamma   90.00
#
_symmetry.space_group_name_H-M   'P 1'
#
loop_
_entity.id
_entity.type
_entity.pdbx_description
1 polymer ?
#
loop_
_entity_poly.entity_id
_entity_poly.type
_entity_poly.pdbx_seq_one_letter_code
_entity_poly.pdbx_strand_id
1 'polypeptide(L)'
;EQITSGIPVLATCAGAILLASEIENDPTVYFGTIPMKIKRNAYGRQLGSFHRTAEVAHIGEVPMTFIRAPYIVSTSDDVEVLARVDKKIVGVQYGRQLAFSFHPELDRHTGIHQMFVHLL
;
A
#
# COMPACT_ATOMS: atom_id res chain seq x y z
N GLU A 1 -12.65 -10.38 -13.87
CA GLU A 1 -11.68 -10.46 -12.78
C GLU A 1 -12.34 -10.38 -11.42
N GLN A 2 -11.96 -11.27 -10.52
CA GLN A 2 -12.55 -11.29 -9.18
C GLN A 2 -12.25 -10.02 -8.39
N ILE A 3 -11.05 -9.47 -8.54
CA ILE A 3 -10.66 -8.26 -7.81
C ILE A 3 -11.53 -7.07 -8.23
N THR A 4 -11.71 -6.89 -9.54
CA THR A 4 -12.49 -5.76 -10.04
C THR A 4 -13.99 -5.96 -9.83
N SER A 5 -14.43 -7.17 -9.54
CA SER A 5 -15.85 -7.43 -9.27
C SER A 5 -16.25 -7.18 -7.81
N GLY A 6 -15.34 -6.63 -7.01
CA GLY A 6 -15.65 -6.18 -5.66
C GLY A 6 -15.21 -7.11 -4.53
N ILE A 7 -14.41 -8.12 -4.82
CA ILE A 7 -13.86 -8.98 -3.78
C ILE A 7 -12.84 -8.16 -2.98
N PRO A 8 -12.93 -8.15 -1.64
CA PRO A 8 -11.96 -7.42 -0.83
C PRO A 8 -10.55 -7.96 -0.99
N VAL A 9 -9.58 -7.07 -1.10
CA VAL A 9 -8.17 -7.42 -1.27
C VAL A 9 -7.33 -6.60 -0.32
N LEU A 10 -6.39 -7.25 0.37
CA LEU A 10 -5.37 -6.59 1.15
C LEU A 10 -4.01 -6.95 0.55
N ALA A 11 -3.32 -5.96 0.01
CA ALA A 11 -2.00 -6.13 -0.58
C ALA A 11 -0.97 -5.36 0.25
N THR A 12 0.16 -5.99 0.54
CA THR A 12 1.22 -5.36 1.31
C THR A 12 2.54 -5.52 0.58
N CYS A 13 3.40 -4.50 0.69
CA CYS A 13 4.75 -4.49 0.12
C CYS A 13 4.72 -4.84 -1.37
N ALA A 14 5.33 -5.96 -1.77
CA ALA A 14 5.36 -6.39 -3.17
C ALA A 14 3.96 -6.62 -3.74
N GLY A 15 2.99 -6.99 -2.89
CA GLY A 15 1.60 -7.14 -3.33
C GLY A 15 1.00 -5.85 -3.85
N ALA A 16 1.41 -4.71 -3.28
CA ALA A 16 0.95 -3.42 -3.77
C ALA A 16 1.41 -3.16 -5.21
N ILE A 17 2.59 -3.66 -5.57
CA ILE A 17 3.11 -3.52 -6.92
C ILE A 17 2.21 -4.27 -7.91
N LEU A 18 1.70 -5.43 -7.50
CA LEU A 18 0.84 -6.23 -8.36
C LEU A 18 -0.47 -5.52 -8.71
N LEU A 19 -0.98 -4.70 -7.81
CA LEU A 19 -2.26 -4.00 -8.02
C LEU A 19 -2.10 -2.67 -8.75
N ALA A 20 -0.89 -2.11 -8.83
CA ALA A 20 -0.67 -0.81 -9.44
C ALA A 20 -0.93 -0.85 -10.95
N SER A 21 -1.55 0.20 -11.47
CA SER A 21 -1.77 0.33 -12.90
C SER A 21 -0.51 0.73 -13.65
N GLU A 22 0.48 1.27 -12.94
CA GLU A 22 1.73 1.71 -13.55
C GLU A 22 2.87 1.51 -12.55
N ILE A 23 4.02 1.04 -13.05
CA ILE A 23 5.24 0.90 -12.26
C ILE A 23 6.28 1.80 -12.88
N GLU A 24 6.90 2.69 -12.08
CA GLU A 24 7.87 3.64 -12.60
C GLU A 24 9.07 2.92 -13.20
N ASN A 25 9.44 3.31 -14.42
CA ASN A 25 10.55 2.74 -15.20
C ASN A 25 10.37 1.25 -15.55
N ASP A 26 9.13 0.77 -15.54
CA ASP A 26 8.84 -0.63 -15.86
C ASP A 26 7.52 -0.68 -16.63
N PRO A 27 7.49 -1.21 -17.86
CA PRO A 27 6.24 -1.28 -18.62
C PRO A 27 5.30 -2.39 -18.19
N THR A 28 5.71 -3.23 -17.24
CA THR A 28 4.91 -4.36 -16.81
C THR A 28 3.70 -3.91 -16.00
N VAL A 29 2.54 -4.49 -16.29
CA VAL A 29 1.34 -4.34 -15.48
C VAL A 29 0.87 -5.74 -15.14
N TYR A 30 0.72 -6.03 -13.84
CA TYR A 30 0.26 -7.34 -13.40
C TYR A 30 -1.27 -7.37 -13.39
N PHE A 31 -1.91 -7.00 -12.28
CA PHE A 31 -3.36 -6.94 -12.23
C PHE A 31 -3.90 -5.56 -12.63
N GLY A 32 -3.21 -4.51 -12.24
CA GLY A 32 -3.56 -3.15 -12.64
C GLY A 32 -4.91 -2.68 -12.14
N THR A 33 -5.34 -3.14 -10.96
CA THR A 33 -6.69 -2.90 -10.47
C THR A 33 -6.83 -1.62 -9.63
N ILE A 34 -5.72 -0.96 -9.30
CA ILE A 34 -5.74 0.31 -8.59
C ILE A 34 -5.04 1.36 -9.48
N PRO A 35 -5.73 2.47 -9.80
CA PRO A 35 -5.12 3.50 -10.67
C PRO A 35 -4.10 4.32 -9.90
N MET A 36 -2.90 3.77 -9.77
CA MET A 36 -1.78 4.40 -9.08
C MET A 36 -0.49 4.03 -9.76
N LYS A 37 0.52 4.89 -9.57
CA LYS A 37 1.88 4.64 -10.02
C LYS A 37 2.75 4.33 -8.83
N ILE A 38 3.52 3.26 -8.90
CA ILE A 38 4.35 2.79 -7.79
C ILE A 38 5.81 2.73 -8.21
N LYS A 39 6.72 2.97 -7.26
CA LYS A 39 8.17 2.91 -7.50
C LYS A 39 8.77 1.86 -6.57
N ARG A 40 9.55 0.93 -7.16
CA ARG A 40 10.22 -0.12 -6.41
C ARG A 40 11.43 0.42 -5.67
N ASN A 41 11.73 -0.16 -4.50
CA ASN A 41 12.96 0.09 -3.74
C ASN A 41 13.24 1.58 -3.54
N ALA A 42 12.22 2.31 -3.11
CA ALA A 42 12.24 3.76 -3.15
C ALA A 42 12.98 4.42 -1.99
N TYR A 43 13.41 3.66 -0.99
CA TYR A 43 13.93 4.21 0.26
C TYR A 43 15.46 4.16 0.35
N GLY A 44 16.14 3.88 -0.77
CA GLY A 44 17.59 3.88 -0.84
C GLY A 44 18.20 2.53 -0.52
N ARG A 45 19.46 2.37 -0.94
CA ARG A 45 20.13 1.08 -0.85
C ARG A 45 20.63 0.73 0.54
N GLN A 46 20.99 1.75 1.33
CA GLN A 46 21.51 1.51 2.66
C GLN A 46 20.44 1.06 3.64
N LEU A 47 19.18 1.37 3.31
CA LEU A 47 18.07 1.09 4.21
C LEU A 47 17.29 -0.09 3.64
N GLY A 48 17.79 -1.31 3.91
CA GLY A 48 17.06 -2.51 3.52
C GLY A 48 15.71 -2.60 4.24
N SER A 49 15.68 -2.11 5.49
CA SER A 49 14.44 -2.09 6.27
C SER A 49 14.50 -0.98 7.31
N PHE A 50 13.32 -0.52 7.72
CA PHE A 50 13.21 0.44 8.83
C PHE A 50 11.82 0.35 9.44
N HIS A 51 11.69 0.91 10.64
CA HIS A 51 10.43 0.91 11.38
C HIS A 51 10.01 2.34 11.66
N ARG A 52 8.73 2.63 11.53
CA ARG A 52 8.18 3.98 11.73
C ARG A 52 6.75 3.86 12.23
N THR A 53 6.33 4.80 13.09
CA THR A 53 4.92 4.92 13.46
C THR A 53 4.36 6.14 12.72
N ALA A 54 3.23 5.96 12.07
CA ALA A 54 2.59 7.03 11.32
C ALA A 54 1.07 6.85 11.34
N GLU A 55 0.36 7.92 10.98
CA GLU A 55 -1.09 7.90 11.02
C GLU A 55 -1.65 7.26 9.76
N VAL A 56 -2.64 6.38 9.96
CA VAL A 56 -3.45 5.80 8.88
C VAL A 56 -4.86 6.33 9.04
N ALA A 57 -5.44 6.88 7.98
CA ALA A 57 -6.78 7.42 8.00
C ALA A 57 -7.77 6.37 8.51
N HIS A 58 -8.70 6.78 9.36
CA HIS A 58 -9.75 5.95 9.97
C HIS A 58 -9.25 5.00 11.05
N ILE A 59 -7.95 4.93 11.31
CA ILE A 59 -7.38 4.02 12.32
C ILE A 59 -6.64 4.79 13.41
N GLY A 60 -5.82 5.78 13.01
CA GLY A 60 -4.92 6.48 13.91
C GLY A 60 -3.48 6.02 13.73
N GLU A 61 -2.65 6.18 14.76
CA GLU A 61 -1.24 5.82 14.65
C GLU A 61 -1.05 4.31 14.60
N VAL A 62 -0.24 3.87 13.62
CA VAL A 62 0.02 2.46 13.36
C VAL A 62 1.52 2.27 13.22
N PRO A 63 2.10 1.27 13.90
CA PRO A 63 3.50 0.91 13.67
C PRO A 63 3.64 0.30 12.28
N MET A 64 4.70 0.67 11.58
CA MET A 64 4.93 0.25 10.20
C MET A 64 6.35 -0.27 10.05
N THR A 65 6.48 -1.49 9.52
CA THR A 65 7.76 -2.09 9.20
C THR A 65 7.93 -2.12 7.69
N PHE A 66 8.98 -1.47 7.20
CA PHE A 66 9.30 -1.39 5.79
C PHE A 66 10.51 -2.26 5.50
N ILE A 67 10.39 -3.19 4.56
CA ILE A 67 11.49 -4.06 4.14
C ILE A 67 11.61 -3.91 2.63
N ARG A 68 12.64 -3.16 2.20
CA ARG A 68 12.89 -2.87 0.77
C ARG A 68 11.59 -2.45 0.07
N ALA A 69 10.84 -1.60 0.72
CA ALA A 69 9.47 -1.31 0.33
C ALA A 69 9.40 -0.38 -0.88
N PRO A 70 8.39 -0.54 -1.72
CA PRO A 70 8.08 0.47 -2.72
C PRO A 70 7.39 1.66 -2.06
N TYR A 71 7.18 2.73 -2.81
CA TYR A 71 6.20 3.72 -2.40
C TYR A 71 5.34 4.12 -3.60
N ILE A 72 4.18 4.68 -3.31
CA ILE A 72 3.24 5.09 -4.33
C ILE A 72 3.58 6.52 -4.74
N VAL A 73 3.88 6.71 -6.03
CA VAL A 73 4.30 8.01 -6.56
C VAL A 73 3.11 8.93 -6.72
N SER A 74 2.02 8.41 -7.26
CA SER A 74 0.83 9.20 -7.54
C SER A 74 -0.39 8.28 -7.63
N THR A 75 -1.57 8.87 -7.45
CA THR A 75 -2.84 8.16 -7.56
C THR A 75 -3.83 9.01 -8.34
N SER A 76 -4.86 8.39 -8.92
CA SER A 76 -5.98 9.13 -9.46
C SER A 76 -6.85 9.67 -8.31
N ASP A 77 -7.77 10.58 -8.64
CA ASP A 77 -8.62 11.21 -7.64
C ASP A 77 -9.56 10.22 -6.96
N ASP A 78 -9.83 9.09 -7.59
CA ASP A 78 -10.73 8.08 -7.05
C ASP A 78 -10.10 7.23 -5.96
N VAL A 79 -8.79 7.31 -5.78
CA VAL A 79 -8.05 6.53 -4.80
C VAL A 79 -7.92 7.35 -3.52
N GLU A 80 -8.34 6.78 -2.39
CA GLU A 80 -8.17 7.43 -1.09
C GLU A 80 -6.78 7.14 -0.56
N VAL A 81 -6.02 8.20 -0.23
CA VAL A 81 -4.71 8.07 0.40
C VAL A 81 -4.94 7.90 1.90
N LEU A 82 -4.50 6.77 2.43
CA LEU A 82 -4.69 6.43 3.85
C LEU A 82 -3.49 6.81 4.71
N ALA A 83 -2.29 6.77 4.17
CA ALA A 83 -1.08 6.99 4.97
C ALA A 83 0.04 7.57 4.14
N ARG A 84 0.82 8.45 4.76
CA ARG A 84 2.04 9.03 4.19
C ARG A 84 3.16 8.95 5.21
N VAL A 85 4.38 8.71 4.73
CA VAL A 85 5.60 8.76 5.54
C VAL A 85 6.62 9.57 4.76
N ASP A 86 7.14 10.64 5.37
CA ASP A 86 8.10 11.54 4.72
C ASP A 86 7.58 12.04 3.37
N LYS A 87 6.30 12.41 3.31
CA LYS A 87 5.60 12.89 2.11
C LYS A 87 5.37 11.83 1.05
N LYS A 88 5.79 10.57 1.27
CA LYS A 88 5.54 9.48 0.34
C LYS A 88 4.26 8.76 0.72
N ILE A 89 3.47 8.40 -0.28
CA ILE A 89 2.23 7.66 -0.06
C ILE A 89 2.59 6.20 0.21
N VAL A 90 2.15 5.68 1.35
CA VAL A 90 2.46 4.30 1.76
C VAL A 90 1.21 3.47 2.02
N GLY A 91 0.02 4.03 1.86
CA GLY A 91 -1.22 3.29 2.01
C GLY A 91 -2.36 3.94 1.26
N VAL A 92 -3.16 3.13 0.57
CA VAL A 92 -4.29 3.62 -0.23
C VAL A 92 -5.46 2.64 -0.13
N GLN A 93 -6.65 3.16 -0.43
CA GLN A 93 -7.85 2.35 -0.62
C GLN A 93 -8.52 2.75 -1.93
N TYR A 94 -8.92 1.74 -2.70
CA TYR A 94 -9.67 1.94 -3.91
C TYR A 94 -10.78 0.88 -3.95
N GLY A 95 -12.03 1.32 -3.72
CA GLY A 95 -13.12 0.37 -3.55
C GLY A 95 -12.87 -0.52 -2.35
N ARG A 96 -12.86 -1.83 -2.57
CA ARG A 96 -12.56 -2.81 -1.53
C ARG A 96 -11.12 -3.29 -1.53
N GLN A 97 -10.24 -2.56 -2.20
CA GLN A 97 -8.82 -2.90 -2.28
C GLN A 97 -8.03 -2.00 -1.35
N LEU A 98 -7.26 -2.61 -0.44
CA LEU A 98 -6.32 -1.91 0.42
C LEU A 98 -4.91 -2.28 -0.02
N ALA A 99 -4.05 -1.29 -0.20
CA ALA A 99 -2.67 -1.53 -0.58
C ALA A 99 -1.75 -0.70 0.30
N PHE A 100 -0.77 -1.36 0.91
CA PHE A 100 0.20 -0.73 1.79
C PHE A 100 1.61 -1.12 1.36
N SER A 101 2.54 -0.18 1.46
CA SER A 101 3.93 -0.47 1.11
C SER A 101 4.72 -1.07 2.27
N PHE A 102 4.17 -1.14 3.45
CA PHE A 102 4.82 -1.74 4.62
C PHE A 102 4.18 -3.10 4.94
N HIS A 103 4.73 -3.77 5.95
CA HIS A 103 4.28 -5.10 6.38
C HIS A 103 3.52 -5.00 7.70
N PRO A 104 2.19 -4.78 7.69
CA PRO A 104 1.44 -4.68 8.94
C PRO A 104 1.43 -5.99 9.73
N GLU A 105 1.63 -7.11 9.07
CA GLU A 105 1.64 -8.42 9.73
C GLU A 105 2.85 -8.61 10.65
N LEU A 106 3.90 -7.80 10.49
CA LEU A 106 5.10 -7.90 11.32
C LEU A 106 4.99 -7.12 12.63
N ASP A 107 3.93 -6.36 12.79
CA ASP A 107 3.71 -5.56 13.97
C ASP A 107 2.51 -6.09 14.73
N ARG A 108 2.44 -5.83 16.05
CA ARG A 108 1.37 -6.36 16.87
C ARG A 108 0.06 -5.59 16.75
N HIS A 109 0.09 -4.45 16.09
CA HIS A 109 -1.10 -3.63 15.93
C HIS A 109 -2.03 -4.27 14.90
N THR A 110 -3.30 -4.40 15.20
CA THR A 110 -4.25 -5.11 14.34
C THR A 110 -5.17 -4.19 13.55
N GLY A 111 -4.97 -2.85 13.62
CA GLY A 111 -5.87 -1.89 13.00
C GLY A 111 -6.06 -2.10 11.49
N ILE A 112 -4.97 -2.37 10.77
CA ILE A 112 -5.03 -2.60 9.32
C ILE A 112 -5.86 -3.84 9.00
N HIS A 113 -5.63 -4.92 9.75
CA HIS A 113 -6.37 -6.16 9.53
C HIS A 113 -7.85 -6.00 9.87
N GLN A 114 -8.16 -5.24 10.93
CA GLN A 114 -9.54 -4.94 11.29
C GLN A 114 -10.22 -4.11 10.19
N MET A 115 -9.49 -3.16 9.62
CA MET A 115 -10.01 -2.36 8.51
C MET A 115 -10.36 -3.25 7.31
N PHE A 116 -9.49 -4.22 6.99
CA PHE A 116 -9.76 -5.15 5.92
C PHE A 116 -10.98 -6.03 6.22
N VAL A 117 -11.10 -6.53 7.44
CA VAL A 117 -12.23 -7.36 7.84
C VAL A 117 -13.55 -6.61 7.65
N HIS A 118 -13.58 -5.32 7.91
CA HIS A 118 -14.79 -4.52 7.73
C HIS A 118 -15.22 -4.40 6.26
N LEU A 119 -14.34 -4.72 5.30
CA LEU A 119 -14.69 -4.73 3.89
C LEU A 119 -15.36 -6.04 3.47
N LEU A 120 -15.24 -7.05 4.31
CA LEU A 120 -15.88 -8.32 4.04
C LEU A 120 -17.38 -8.22 4.29
#